data_0f6d96bafd7959ab44a83316c127926a
#
_entry.id   0f6d96bafd7959ab44a83316c127926a
#
_cell.length_a   1.000
_cell.length_b   1.000
_cell.length_c   1.000
_cell.angle_alpha   90.00
_cell.angle_beta   90.00
_cell.angle_gamma   90.00
#
_symmetry.space_group_name_H-M   'P 1'
#
loop_
_entity.id
_entity.type
_entity.pdbx_description
1 polymer ?
#
loop_
_entity_poly.entity_id
_entity_poly.type
_entity_poly.pdbx_seq_one_letter_code
_entity_poly.pdbx_strand_id
1 'polypeptide(L)'
;RPAGPTTPPAKPRRRRWLRRTLILVLVLVVFLVAWPFYLVHYGNSKLSHVDALSGRSGTPGTTYLIVGSDKREAGGIQDVTEGERADTIMLLQIPDSGKPSLVSLPRDAYVKIPGHKANKINSAYSTGGAKLLVATVEELSGMTIDHYLEVSMGGVKDLVDAVGGVNLCYDRDVDDVFSRLTWKAGCHDADGTTALAFSRMRKSDPLGDIGRTMRQRQVVSKVVGKAVSVSTFVNPFKQRKLVGSVAKNLTTDKDTGIMGMREAA
;
A
#
# COMPACT_ATOMS: atom_id res chain seq x y z
N ARG A 1 53.83 52.43 42.86
CA ARG A 1 53.73 51.36 41.82
C ARG A 1 52.32 51.42 41.24
N PRO A 2 52.12 51.61 39.92
CA PRO A 2 50.82 51.56 39.34
C PRO A 2 50.28 50.09 39.25
N ALA A 3 49.03 49.89 39.65
CA ALA A 3 48.37 48.59 39.56
C ALA A 3 48.15 48.25 38.08
N GLY A 4 48.63 47.08 37.65
CA GLY A 4 48.44 46.57 36.27
C GLY A 4 46.98 46.24 35.95
N PRO A 5 46.63 46.25 34.66
CA PRO A 5 45.27 45.99 34.26
C PRO A 5 44.81 44.59 34.61
N THR A 6 43.74 44.47 35.39
CA THR A 6 43.07 43.18 35.71
C THR A 6 42.30 42.70 34.49
N THR A 7 42.79 41.64 33.83
CA THR A 7 42.05 40.96 32.77
C THR A 7 40.78 40.30 33.31
N PRO A 8 39.59 40.55 32.72
CA PRO A 8 38.35 39.92 33.17
C PRO A 8 38.41 38.39 32.99
N PRO A 9 37.84 37.59 33.90
CA PRO A 9 37.88 36.15 33.83
C PRO A 9 37.16 35.64 32.57
N ALA A 10 37.84 34.81 31.78
CA ALA A 10 37.29 34.21 30.57
C ALA A 10 36.09 33.32 30.93
N LYS A 11 34.89 33.67 30.44
CA LYS A 11 33.67 32.87 30.63
C LYS A 11 33.87 31.43 30.16
N PRO A 12 33.51 30.41 30.95
CA PRO A 12 33.84 29.02 30.66
C PRO A 12 33.24 28.55 29.35
N ARG A 13 34.06 28.24 28.37
CA ARG A 13 33.69 27.70 27.02
C ARG A 13 32.83 26.46 27.12
N ARG A 14 32.95 25.66 28.18
CA ARG A 14 32.22 24.41 28.48
C ARG A 14 30.69 24.62 28.59
N ARG A 15 30.24 25.72 29.20
CA ARG A 15 28.78 26.02 29.36
C ARG A 15 28.08 26.34 28.03
N ARG A 16 28.79 26.95 27.09
CA ARG A 16 28.25 27.24 25.75
C ARG A 16 28.14 25.96 24.92
N TRP A 17 29.11 25.05 25.07
CA TRP A 17 29.10 23.76 24.38
C TRP A 17 27.94 22.86 24.87
N LEU A 18 27.80 22.73 26.21
CA LEU A 18 26.68 22.01 26.82
C LEU A 18 25.29 22.56 26.37
N ARG A 19 25.15 23.89 26.29
CA ARG A 19 23.93 24.50 25.83
C ARG A 19 23.65 24.19 24.36
N ARG A 20 24.64 24.15 23.51
CA ARG A 20 24.54 23.80 22.09
C ARG A 20 24.18 22.33 21.92
N THR A 21 24.81 21.42 22.65
CA THR A 21 24.47 19.99 22.60
C THR A 21 23.05 19.73 23.10
N LEU A 22 22.61 20.40 24.15
CA LEU A 22 21.25 20.30 24.68
C LEU A 22 20.20 20.79 23.66
N ILE A 23 20.49 21.89 22.97
CA ILE A 23 19.64 22.39 21.88
C ILE A 23 19.59 21.38 20.72
N LEU A 24 20.74 20.83 20.30
CA LEU A 24 20.78 19.83 19.24
C LEU A 24 19.99 18.56 19.60
N VAL A 25 20.14 18.08 20.84
CA VAL A 25 19.37 16.94 21.35
C VAL A 25 17.87 17.26 21.36
N LEU A 26 17.48 18.45 21.83
CA LEU A 26 16.09 18.87 21.85
C LEU A 26 15.52 18.93 20.41
N VAL A 27 16.24 19.51 19.46
CA VAL A 27 15.84 19.57 18.05
C VAL A 27 15.70 18.16 17.47
N LEU A 28 16.63 17.25 17.78
CA LEU A 28 16.56 15.87 17.35
C LEU A 28 15.31 15.16 17.93
N VAL A 29 15.04 15.34 19.20
CA VAL A 29 13.84 14.76 19.86
C VAL A 29 12.56 15.30 19.24
N VAL A 30 12.47 16.62 19.05
CA VAL A 30 11.32 17.25 18.38
C VAL A 30 11.15 16.71 16.96
N PHE A 31 12.25 16.57 16.20
CA PHE A 31 12.21 15.98 14.87
C PHE A 31 11.71 14.53 14.91
N LEU A 32 12.25 13.70 15.80
CA LEU A 32 11.85 12.28 15.92
C LEU A 32 10.38 12.12 16.30
N VAL A 33 9.82 13.03 17.10
CA VAL A 33 8.40 13.02 17.46
C VAL A 33 7.53 13.59 16.35
N ALA A 34 7.89 14.73 15.77
CA ALA A 34 7.09 15.42 14.76
C ALA A 34 7.07 14.68 13.41
N TRP A 35 8.15 13.96 13.08
CA TRP A 35 8.31 13.29 11.79
C TRP A 35 7.22 12.23 11.50
N PRO A 36 6.90 11.29 12.41
CA PRO A 36 5.81 10.33 12.18
C PRO A 36 4.46 11.02 11.97
N PHE A 37 4.14 12.05 12.76
CA PHE A 37 2.90 12.83 12.57
C PHE A 37 2.85 13.51 11.20
N TYR A 38 3.98 14.07 10.75
CA TYR A 38 4.09 14.61 9.40
C TYR A 38 3.84 13.54 8.33
N LEU A 39 4.43 12.33 8.47
CA LEU A 39 4.23 11.24 7.51
C LEU A 39 2.77 10.78 7.45
N VAL A 40 2.10 10.67 8.58
CA VAL A 40 0.67 10.32 8.63
C VAL A 40 -0.17 11.41 7.96
N HIS A 41 0.05 12.67 8.30
CA HIS A 41 -0.66 13.78 7.67
C HIS A 41 -0.41 13.83 6.16
N TYR A 42 0.85 13.71 5.74
CA TYR A 42 1.23 13.66 4.33
C TYR A 42 0.59 12.49 3.58
N GLY A 43 0.57 11.31 4.17
CA GLY A 43 -0.08 10.15 3.59
C GLY A 43 -1.59 10.34 3.48
N ASN A 44 -2.26 10.79 4.53
CA ASN A 44 -3.69 11.08 4.49
C ASN A 44 -4.06 12.11 3.40
N SER A 45 -3.20 13.10 3.15
CA SER A 45 -3.43 14.08 2.09
C SER A 45 -3.30 13.51 0.66
N LYS A 46 -2.79 12.27 0.52
CA LYS A 46 -2.61 11.59 -0.77
C LYS A 46 -3.57 10.41 -0.97
N LEU A 47 -4.26 9.97 0.09
CA LEU A 47 -5.29 8.95 -0.02
C LEU A 47 -6.45 9.45 -0.88
N SER A 48 -6.96 8.55 -1.73
CA SER A 48 -8.24 8.75 -2.38
C SER A 48 -9.34 8.20 -1.48
N HIS A 49 -10.46 8.90 -1.41
CA HIS A 49 -11.61 8.47 -0.61
C HIS A 49 -12.82 8.22 -1.49
N VAL A 50 -13.59 7.16 -1.16
CA VAL A 50 -14.80 6.80 -1.88
C VAL A 50 -15.94 6.55 -0.87
N ASP A 51 -17.18 6.84 -1.28
CA ASP A 51 -18.37 6.48 -0.52
C ASP A 51 -18.69 4.99 -0.77
N ALA A 52 -18.07 4.12 0.02
CA ALA A 52 -18.17 2.67 -0.16
C ALA A 52 -19.10 2.00 0.83
N LEU A 53 -19.17 2.51 2.07
CA LEU A 53 -19.86 1.83 3.18
C LEU A 53 -21.38 1.91 3.04
N SER A 54 -22.07 0.86 3.50
CA SER A 54 -23.53 0.77 3.47
C SER A 54 -24.22 1.57 4.58
N GLY A 55 -23.49 1.85 5.67
CA GLY A 55 -24.03 2.47 6.89
C GLY A 55 -24.92 1.54 7.72
N ARG A 56 -24.83 0.22 7.52
CA ARG A 56 -25.51 -0.78 8.36
C ARG A 56 -24.95 -0.76 9.78
N SER A 57 -25.74 -1.22 10.73
CA SER A 57 -25.28 -1.45 12.12
C SER A 57 -24.22 -2.55 12.13
N GLY A 58 -23.13 -2.31 12.86
CA GLY A 58 -21.95 -3.19 12.89
C GLY A 58 -22.25 -4.60 13.43
N THR A 59 -21.49 -5.56 12.91
CA THR A 59 -21.34 -6.90 13.50
C THR A 59 -20.20 -6.89 14.51
N PRO A 60 -20.12 -7.86 15.46
CA PRO A 60 -19.02 -7.91 16.44
C PRO A 60 -17.66 -7.98 15.78
N GLY A 61 -16.69 -7.22 16.30
CA GLY A 61 -15.35 -7.07 15.73
C GLY A 61 -15.29 -6.03 14.62
N THR A 62 -14.15 -5.97 13.91
CA THR A 62 -13.92 -5.02 12.80
C THR A 62 -13.71 -5.79 11.50
N THR A 63 -14.45 -5.45 10.47
CA THR A 63 -14.41 -6.13 9.17
C THR A 63 -13.91 -5.18 8.07
N TYR A 64 -12.85 -5.60 7.39
CA TYR A 64 -12.26 -4.89 6.25
C TYR A 64 -12.59 -5.61 4.94
N LEU A 65 -13.08 -4.87 3.95
CA LEU A 65 -13.14 -5.37 2.58
C LEU A 65 -11.93 -4.84 1.81
N ILE A 66 -11.06 -5.76 1.39
CA ILE A 66 -9.83 -5.46 0.65
C ILE A 66 -10.04 -5.84 -0.81
N VAL A 67 -9.87 -4.87 -1.70
CA VAL A 67 -10.12 -5.02 -3.13
C VAL A 67 -8.85 -4.70 -3.91
N GLY A 68 -8.46 -5.60 -4.81
CA GLY A 68 -7.46 -5.32 -5.84
C GLY A 68 -8.16 -4.95 -7.13
N SER A 69 -8.08 -3.68 -7.53
CA SER A 69 -8.72 -3.19 -8.74
C SER A 69 -7.73 -2.94 -9.87
N ASP A 70 -8.18 -3.16 -11.11
CA ASP A 70 -7.44 -2.80 -12.32
C ASP A 70 -7.80 -1.38 -12.76
N LYS A 71 -7.85 -0.44 -11.78
CA LYS A 71 -8.02 0.98 -12.09
C LYS A 71 -6.88 1.46 -12.95
N ARG A 72 -7.20 1.92 -14.15
CA ARG A 72 -6.22 2.48 -15.09
C ARG A 72 -5.94 3.92 -14.72
N GLU A 73 -4.68 4.21 -14.37
CA GLU A 73 -4.21 5.60 -14.42
C GLU A 73 -4.24 6.08 -15.88
N ALA A 74 -4.67 7.33 -16.09
CA ALA A 74 -4.61 7.98 -17.40
C ALA A 74 -3.17 7.93 -17.93
N GLY A 75 -2.92 7.08 -18.95
CA GLY A 75 -1.59 6.85 -19.53
C GLY A 75 -1.24 5.36 -19.73
N GLY A 76 -2.04 4.42 -19.25
CA GLY A 76 -1.87 2.99 -19.54
C GLY A 76 -2.32 2.62 -20.96
N ILE A 77 -1.77 1.53 -21.49
CA ILE A 77 -2.07 1.00 -22.83
C ILE A 77 -3.58 0.79 -22.95
N GLN A 78 -4.18 1.41 -23.97
CA GLN A 78 -5.57 1.23 -24.33
C GLN A 78 -5.83 -0.24 -24.74
N ASP A 79 -6.31 -1.04 -23.81
CA ASP A 79 -7.01 -2.27 -24.13
C ASP A 79 -8.50 -1.98 -24.05
N VAL A 80 -9.22 -2.31 -25.13
CA VAL A 80 -10.58 -1.80 -25.47
C VAL A 80 -11.70 -2.39 -24.59
N THR A 81 -11.37 -3.02 -23.45
CA THR A 81 -12.39 -3.53 -22.53
C THR A 81 -12.78 -2.44 -21.53
N GLU A 82 -13.93 -1.81 -21.79
CA GLU A 82 -14.57 -0.86 -20.88
C GLU A 82 -14.88 -1.53 -19.52
N GLY A 83 -14.51 -0.85 -18.43
CA GLY A 83 -14.92 -1.16 -17.06
C GLY A 83 -13.76 -1.45 -16.11
N GLU A 84 -13.76 -0.77 -14.98
CA GLU A 84 -12.91 -1.10 -13.85
C GLU A 84 -13.33 -2.46 -13.28
N ARG A 85 -12.38 -3.35 -12.96
CA ARG A 85 -12.67 -4.69 -12.45
C ARG A 85 -11.99 -4.91 -11.11
N ALA A 86 -12.74 -5.51 -10.19
CA ALA A 86 -12.18 -6.06 -8.96
C ALA A 86 -11.68 -7.48 -9.27
N ASP A 87 -10.36 -7.65 -9.36
CA ASP A 87 -9.74 -8.95 -9.65
C ASP A 87 -9.41 -9.74 -8.38
N THR A 88 -9.24 -9.06 -7.28
CA THR A 88 -9.03 -9.65 -5.94
C THR A 88 -10.05 -9.07 -4.98
N ILE A 89 -10.76 -9.92 -4.27
CA ILE A 89 -11.74 -9.54 -3.25
C ILE A 89 -11.45 -10.36 -2.01
N MET A 90 -11.09 -9.72 -0.91
CA MET A 90 -10.78 -10.39 0.36
C MET A 90 -11.51 -9.72 1.50
N LEU A 91 -12.00 -10.54 2.41
CA LEU A 91 -12.66 -10.13 3.66
C LEU A 91 -11.73 -10.46 4.82
N LEU A 92 -11.24 -9.45 5.52
CA LEU A 92 -10.47 -9.59 6.74
C LEU A 92 -11.38 -9.24 7.91
N GLN A 93 -11.59 -10.18 8.81
CA GLN A 93 -12.29 -9.96 10.06
C GLN A 93 -11.33 -10.05 11.25
N ILE A 94 -11.36 -9.03 12.08
CA ILE A 94 -10.66 -8.94 13.35
C ILE A 94 -11.73 -9.00 14.45
N PRO A 95 -11.92 -10.16 15.12
CA PRO A 95 -12.90 -10.30 16.16
C PRO A 95 -12.46 -9.57 17.44
N ASP A 96 -13.39 -9.18 18.29
CA ASP A 96 -13.09 -8.57 19.61
C ASP A 96 -12.25 -9.52 20.50
N SER A 97 -12.35 -10.82 20.27
CA SER A 97 -11.53 -11.84 20.92
C SER A 97 -11.26 -12.99 19.96
N GLY A 98 -10.02 -13.50 19.96
CA GLY A 98 -9.63 -14.61 19.08
C GLY A 98 -8.61 -14.19 18.03
N LYS A 99 -8.51 -14.99 16.96
CA LYS A 99 -7.54 -14.75 15.88
C LYS A 99 -8.23 -14.10 14.68
N PRO A 100 -7.57 -13.14 14.01
CA PRO A 100 -8.06 -12.61 12.75
C PRO A 100 -8.24 -13.71 11.70
N SER A 101 -9.24 -13.53 10.84
CA SER A 101 -9.51 -14.43 9.71
C SER A 101 -9.50 -13.65 8.40
N LEU A 102 -8.84 -14.20 7.38
CA LEU A 102 -8.79 -13.64 6.02
C LEU A 102 -9.43 -14.63 5.05
N VAL A 103 -10.53 -14.21 4.42
CA VAL A 103 -11.27 -15.02 3.44
C VAL A 103 -11.13 -14.38 2.07
N SER A 104 -10.65 -15.14 1.08
CA SER A 104 -10.62 -14.71 -0.31
C SER A 104 -11.93 -15.12 -1.01
N LEU A 105 -12.62 -14.16 -1.61
CA LEU A 105 -13.82 -14.39 -2.40
C LEU A 105 -13.43 -14.51 -3.88
N PRO A 106 -13.75 -15.65 -4.54
CA PRO A 106 -13.44 -15.81 -5.96
C PRO A 106 -14.21 -14.75 -6.79
N ARG A 107 -13.51 -14.00 -7.62
CA ARG A 107 -14.10 -12.92 -8.44
C ARG A 107 -15.25 -13.39 -9.35
N ASP A 108 -15.23 -14.67 -9.73
CA ASP A 108 -16.24 -15.31 -10.60
C ASP A 108 -17.34 -16.00 -9.79
N ALA A 109 -17.37 -15.87 -8.46
CA ALA A 109 -18.45 -16.41 -7.63
C ALA A 109 -19.79 -15.81 -8.07
N TYR A 110 -20.76 -16.70 -8.35
CA TYR A 110 -22.09 -16.29 -8.76
C TYR A 110 -22.93 -15.97 -7.53
N VAL A 111 -23.32 -14.71 -7.38
CA VAL A 111 -23.96 -14.18 -6.19
C VAL A 111 -25.16 -13.30 -6.55
N LYS A 112 -26.07 -13.12 -5.59
CA LYS A 112 -27.14 -12.15 -5.70
C LYS A 112 -26.55 -10.74 -5.50
N ILE A 113 -26.86 -9.83 -6.41
CA ILE A 113 -26.42 -8.44 -6.35
C ILE A 113 -27.62 -7.56 -6.00
N PRO A 114 -27.58 -6.78 -4.92
CA PRO A 114 -28.68 -5.92 -4.48
C PRO A 114 -29.16 -5.00 -5.60
N GLY A 115 -30.48 -5.04 -5.89
CA GLY A 115 -31.07 -4.23 -6.96
C GLY A 115 -30.80 -4.71 -8.39
N HIS A 116 -30.06 -5.81 -8.57
CA HIS A 116 -29.71 -6.37 -9.88
C HIS A 116 -29.99 -7.87 -9.95
N LYS A 117 -29.87 -8.43 -11.17
CA LYS A 117 -29.87 -9.89 -11.33
C LYS A 117 -28.61 -10.50 -10.75
N ALA A 118 -28.72 -11.75 -10.27
CA ALA A 118 -27.57 -12.51 -9.83
C ALA A 118 -26.51 -12.62 -10.94
N ASN A 119 -25.25 -12.41 -10.61
CA ASN A 119 -24.12 -12.39 -11.53
C ASN A 119 -22.83 -12.71 -10.78
N LYS A 120 -21.68 -12.68 -11.47
CA LYS A 120 -20.36 -12.78 -10.86
C LYS A 120 -20.14 -11.61 -9.88
N ILE A 121 -19.53 -11.88 -8.73
CA ILE A 121 -19.33 -10.86 -7.69
C ILE A 121 -18.53 -9.66 -8.19
N ASN A 122 -17.54 -9.86 -9.07
CA ASN A 122 -16.76 -8.76 -9.65
C ASN A 122 -17.60 -7.82 -10.53
N SER A 123 -18.76 -8.29 -11.08
CA SER A 123 -19.66 -7.44 -11.84
C SER A 123 -20.40 -6.41 -10.96
N ALA A 124 -20.53 -6.65 -9.66
CA ALA A 124 -21.06 -5.65 -8.75
C ALA A 124 -20.16 -4.40 -8.73
N TYR A 125 -18.83 -4.59 -8.75
CA TYR A 125 -17.90 -3.48 -8.82
C TYR A 125 -17.99 -2.69 -10.13
N SER A 126 -18.03 -3.37 -11.27
CA SER A 126 -18.15 -2.70 -12.58
C SER A 126 -19.52 -2.04 -12.82
N THR A 127 -20.57 -2.48 -12.11
CA THR A 127 -21.93 -1.95 -12.27
C THR A 127 -22.21 -0.76 -11.34
N GLY A 128 -21.80 -0.85 -10.06
CA GLY A 128 -22.11 0.16 -9.04
C GLY A 128 -20.94 0.53 -8.15
N GLY A 129 -19.69 0.23 -8.59
CA GLY A 129 -18.47 0.60 -7.88
C GLY A 129 -18.33 -0.07 -6.53
N ALA A 130 -17.53 0.57 -5.68
CA ALA A 130 -17.24 0.11 -4.33
C ALA A 130 -18.50 -0.10 -3.49
N LYS A 131 -19.48 0.80 -3.59
CA LYS A 131 -20.71 0.75 -2.78
C LYS A 131 -21.57 -0.47 -3.05
N LEU A 132 -21.74 -0.82 -4.33
CA LEU A 132 -22.51 -2.00 -4.70
C LEU A 132 -21.75 -3.29 -4.38
N LEU A 133 -20.41 -3.29 -4.51
CA LEU A 133 -19.61 -4.42 -4.11
C LEU A 133 -19.69 -4.65 -2.59
N VAL A 134 -19.57 -3.60 -1.77
CA VAL A 134 -19.74 -3.68 -0.31
C VAL A 134 -21.10 -4.28 0.04
N ALA A 135 -22.20 -3.72 -0.50
CA ALA A 135 -23.54 -4.22 -0.24
C ALA A 135 -23.72 -5.70 -0.67
N THR A 136 -23.08 -6.10 -1.78
CA THR A 136 -23.09 -7.50 -2.26
C THR A 136 -22.34 -8.42 -1.31
N VAL A 137 -21.17 -8.01 -0.82
CA VAL A 137 -20.37 -8.81 0.13
C VAL A 137 -21.06 -8.90 1.48
N GLU A 138 -21.69 -7.83 1.96
CA GLU A 138 -22.49 -7.84 3.19
C GLU A 138 -23.69 -8.78 3.09
N GLU A 139 -24.42 -8.79 1.96
CA GLU A 139 -25.53 -9.72 1.74
C GLU A 139 -25.04 -11.18 1.67
N LEU A 140 -23.88 -11.42 1.06
CA LEU A 140 -23.28 -12.76 0.94
C LEU A 140 -22.75 -13.29 2.29
N SER A 141 -22.06 -12.46 3.04
CA SER A 141 -21.36 -12.88 4.27
C SER A 141 -22.20 -12.77 5.52
N GLY A 142 -23.23 -11.92 5.53
CA GLY A 142 -23.99 -11.53 6.72
C GLY A 142 -23.21 -10.61 7.67
N MET A 143 -22.01 -10.17 7.29
CA MET A 143 -21.15 -9.28 8.08
C MET A 143 -21.29 -7.85 7.57
N THR A 144 -21.24 -6.87 8.47
CA THR A 144 -21.13 -5.45 8.11
C THR A 144 -19.67 -5.13 7.77
N ILE A 145 -19.44 -4.36 6.71
CA ILE A 145 -18.13 -3.87 6.34
C ILE A 145 -17.90 -2.52 7.02
N ASP A 146 -16.92 -2.49 7.93
CA ASP A 146 -16.55 -1.28 8.68
C ASP A 146 -15.54 -0.42 7.91
N HIS A 147 -14.66 -1.06 7.11
CA HIS A 147 -13.62 -0.39 6.35
C HIS A 147 -13.49 -0.96 4.94
N TYR A 148 -13.31 -0.06 3.97
CA TYR A 148 -13.04 -0.41 2.58
C TYR A 148 -11.62 0.00 2.20
N LEU A 149 -10.85 -0.93 1.66
CA LEU A 149 -9.49 -0.72 1.19
C LEU A 149 -9.37 -1.21 -0.24
N GLU A 150 -9.03 -0.31 -1.15
CA GLU A 150 -8.79 -0.67 -2.55
C GLU A 150 -7.37 -0.32 -2.97
N VAL A 151 -6.66 -1.30 -3.52
CA VAL A 151 -5.30 -1.15 -4.03
C VAL A 151 -5.34 -1.25 -5.54
N SER A 152 -4.85 -0.21 -6.24
CA SER A 152 -4.74 -0.26 -7.70
C SER A 152 -3.56 -1.11 -8.15
N MET A 153 -3.73 -1.91 -9.21
CA MET A 153 -2.61 -2.67 -9.79
C MET A 153 -1.51 -1.79 -10.40
N GLY A 154 -1.83 -0.57 -10.83
CA GLY A 154 -0.83 0.43 -11.25
C GLY A 154 0.15 0.81 -10.13
N GLY A 155 -0.30 0.72 -8.88
CA GLY A 155 0.51 0.99 -7.70
C GLY A 155 1.72 0.07 -7.52
N VAL A 156 1.75 -1.12 -8.11
CA VAL A 156 2.90 -2.03 -8.03
C VAL A 156 4.17 -1.36 -8.58
N LYS A 157 4.06 -0.66 -9.71
CA LYS A 157 5.16 0.10 -10.31
C LYS A 157 5.68 1.16 -9.36
N ASP A 158 4.78 2.00 -8.86
CA ASP A 158 5.13 3.12 -7.98
C ASP A 158 5.73 2.64 -6.66
N LEU A 159 5.22 1.53 -6.11
CA LEU A 159 5.73 0.92 -4.88
C LEU A 159 7.15 0.36 -5.07
N VAL A 160 7.40 -0.34 -6.16
CA VAL A 160 8.73 -0.85 -6.50
C VAL A 160 9.73 0.30 -6.67
N ASP A 161 9.35 1.36 -7.39
CA ASP A 161 10.20 2.54 -7.58
C ASP A 161 10.41 3.33 -6.28
N ALA A 162 9.43 3.32 -5.37
CA ALA A 162 9.54 3.97 -4.07
C ALA A 162 10.55 3.30 -3.15
N VAL A 163 10.65 1.95 -3.19
CA VAL A 163 11.65 1.19 -2.42
C VAL A 163 13.01 1.11 -3.12
N GLY A 164 13.15 1.68 -4.33
CA GLY A 164 14.39 1.70 -5.11
C GLY A 164 14.65 0.40 -5.86
N GLY A 165 13.62 -0.16 -6.48
CA GLY A 165 13.68 -1.43 -7.23
C GLY A 165 13.61 -2.67 -6.33
N VAL A 166 13.47 -3.84 -6.92
CA VAL A 166 13.45 -5.14 -6.22
C VAL A 166 14.25 -6.18 -6.99
N ASN A 167 14.85 -7.13 -6.27
CA ASN A 167 15.53 -8.26 -6.90
C ASN A 167 14.54 -9.41 -7.11
N LEU A 168 14.27 -9.75 -8.39
CA LEU A 168 13.35 -10.79 -8.81
C LEU A 168 14.10 -11.93 -9.47
N CYS A 169 13.58 -13.14 -9.32
CA CYS A 169 14.20 -14.34 -9.87
C CYS A 169 13.20 -15.13 -10.72
N TYR A 170 13.65 -15.56 -11.91
CA TYR A 170 12.92 -16.48 -12.76
C TYR A 170 13.91 -17.39 -13.49
N ASP A 171 13.59 -18.66 -13.65
CA ASP A 171 14.50 -19.71 -14.11
C ASP A 171 14.61 -19.84 -15.63
N ARG A 172 13.92 -18.97 -16.38
CA ARG A 172 13.82 -19.06 -17.84
C ARG A 172 14.06 -17.73 -18.52
N ASP A 173 14.56 -17.80 -19.74
CA ASP A 173 14.57 -16.67 -20.68
C ASP A 173 13.13 -16.40 -21.14
N VAL A 174 12.73 -15.13 -21.14
CA VAL A 174 11.41 -14.67 -21.56
C VAL A 174 11.54 -13.49 -22.48
N ASP A 175 10.74 -13.52 -23.56
CA ASP A 175 10.41 -12.36 -24.38
C ASP A 175 8.89 -12.39 -24.62
N ASP A 176 8.16 -11.73 -23.72
CA ASP A 176 6.69 -11.73 -23.72
C ASP A 176 6.14 -10.39 -24.20
N VAL A 177 5.71 -10.35 -25.46
CA VAL A 177 5.11 -9.16 -26.10
C VAL A 177 3.87 -8.67 -25.34
N PHE A 178 3.08 -9.57 -24.73
CA PHE A 178 1.84 -9.21 -24.05
C PHE A 178 2.07 -8.47 -22.73
N SER A 179 3.04 -8.92 -21.93
CA SER A 179 3.43 -8.22 -20.70
C SER A 179 4.55 -7.20 -20.95
N ARG A 180 5.17 -7.21 -22.14
CA ARG A 180 6.38 -6.45 -22.51
C ARG A 180 7.56 -6.76 -21.60
N LEU A 181 7.69 -8.01 -21.18
CA LEU A 181 8.78 -8.49 -20.37
C LEU A 181 9.86 -9.11 -21.25
N THR A 182 11.06 -8.54 -21.21
CA THR A 182 12.28 -9.20 -21.66
C THR A 182 13.09 -9.57 -20.43
N TRP A 183 13.36 -10.87 -20.25
CA TRP A 183 14.02 -11.40 -19.05
C TRP A 183 15.00 -12.49 -19.42
N LYS A 184 16.18 -12.47 -18.81
CA LYS A 184 17.14 -13.57 -18.87
C LYS A 184 16.97 -14.45 -17.63
N ALA A 185 17.18 -15.77 -17.79
CA ALA A 185 17.13 -16.69 -16.67
C ALA A 185 18.08 -16.24 -15.54
N GLY A 186 17.60 -16.30 -14.31
CA GLY A 186 18.34 -15.87 -13.13
C GLY A 186 17.65 -14.80 -12.32
N CYS A 187 18.41 -14.17 -11.41
CA CYS A 187 17.94 -13.11 -10.53
C CYS A 187 18.49 -11.76 -10.97
N HIS A 188 17.61 -10.80 -11.19
CA HIS A 188 17.98 -9.46 -11.65
C HIS A 188 17.28 -8.38 -10.84
N ASP A 189 17.93 -7.22 -10.75
CA ASP A 189 17.28 -6.03 -10.17
C ASP A 189 16.28 -5.47 -11.18
N ALA A 190 15.05 -5.28 -10.71
CA ALA A 190 13.92 -4.79 -11.50
C ALA A 190 13.44 -3.45 -10.95
N ASP A 191 13.25 -2.48 -11.84
CA ASP A 191 12.51 -1.26 -11.58
C ASP A 191 10.99 -1.52 -11.56
N GLY A 192 10.19 -0.50 -11.30
CA GLY A 192 8.73 -0.64 -11.25
C GLY A 192 8.13 -1.11 -12.58
N THR A 193 8.67 -0.67 -13.71
CA THR A 193 8.16 -1.06 -15.04
C THR A 193 8.42 -2.53 -15.30
N THR A 194 9.63 -2.99 -15.05
CA THR A 194 10.05 -4.39 -15.21
C THR A 194 9.30 -5.30 -14.23
N ALA A 195 9.15 -4.89 -12.95
CA ALA A 195 8.42 -5.65 -11.95
C ALA A 195 6.93 -5.77 -12.28
N LEU A 196 6.31 -4.71 -12.83
CA LEU A 196 4.94 -4.75 -13.30
C LEU A 196 4.78 -5.72 -14.48
N ALA A 197 5.67 -5.65 -15.48
CA ALA A 197 5.70 -6.58 -16.61
C ALA A 197 5.86 -8.03 -16.13
N PHE A 198 6.79 -8.27 -15.20
CA PHE A 198 7.03 -9.56 -14.55
C PHE A 198 5.79 -10.11 -13.85
N SER A 199 5.06 -9.28 -13.13
CA SER A 199 3.83 -9.66 -12.44
C SER A 199 2.65 -9.95 -13.37
N ARG A 200 2.66 -9.37 -14.58
CA ARG A 200 1.60 -9.53 -15.60
C ARG A 200 1.83 -10.69 -16.56
N MET A 201 3.06 -11.18 -16.69
CA MET A 201 3.39 -12.27 -17.59
C MET A 201 2.50 -13.49 -17.33
N ARG A 202 1.91 -14.04 -18.38
CA ARG A 202 1.02 -15.20 -18.30
C ARG A 202 1.24 -16.18 -19.46
N LYS A 203 1.26 -15.68 -20.69
CA LYS A 203 1.26 -16.54 -21.88
C LYS A 203 2.60 -17.25 -22.11
N SER A 204 3.70 -16.61 -21.74
CA SER A 204 5.05 -17.18 -21.84
C SER A 204 5.43 -18.04 -20.64
N ASP A 205 4.52 -18.23 -19.65
CA ASP A 205 4.73 -19.09 -18.51
C ASP A 205 4.02 -20.43 -18.70
N PRO A 206 4.74 -21.57 -18.62
CA PRO A 206 4.13 -22.90 -18.69
C PRO A 206 3.06 -23.17 -17.62
N LEU A 207 3.18 -22.52 -16.45
CA LEU A 207 2.22 -22.60 -15.36
C LEU A 207 1.03 -21.62 -15.51
N GLY A 208 1.04 -20.80 -16.57
CA GLY A 208 -0.02 -19.89 -16.91
C GLY A 208 -0.44 -18.97 -15.74
N ASP A 209 -1.66 -19.12 -15.25
CA ASP A 209 -2.23 -18.28 -14.18
C ASP A 209 -1.62 -18.56 -12.80
N ILE A 210 -1.23 -19.80 -12.54
CA ILE A 210 -0.56 -20.19 -11.30
C ILE A 210 0.81 -19.49 -11.23
N GLY A 211 1.58 -19.54 -12.31
CA GLY A 211 2.86 -18.85 -12.40
C GLY A 211 2.74 -17.33 -12.22
N ARG A 212 1.68 -16.71 -12.78
CA ARG A 212 1.36 -15.30 -12.56
C ARG A 212 1.17 -15.01 -11.06
N THR A 213 0.40 -15.82 -10.36
CA THR A 213 0.16 -15.65 -8.92
C THR A 213 1.44 -15.78 -8.10
N MET A 214 2.31 -16.73 -8.45
CA MET A 214 3.62 -16.90 -7.80
C MET A 214 4.51 -15.67 -7.97
N ARG A 215 4.57 -15.11 -9.19
CA ARG A 215 5.35 -13.90 -9.47
C ARG A 215 4.81 -12.67 -8.77
N GLN A 216 3.48 -12.49 -8.72
CA GLN A 216 2.85 -11.41 -7.95
C GLN A 216 3.23 -11.49 -6.47
N ARG A 217 3.16 -12.68 -5.87
CA ARG A 217 3.61 -12.91 -4.48
C ARG A 217 5.09 -12.59 -4.31
N GLN A 218 5.94 -12.97 -5.27
CA GLN A 218 7.36 -12.65 -5.21
C GLN A 218 7.60 -11.12 -5.21
N VAL A 219 6.96 -10.37 -6.11
CA VAL A 219 7.07 -8.91 -6.16
C VAL A 219 6.62 -8.29 -4.84
N VAL A 220 5.43 -8.66 -4.35
CA VAL A 220 4.89 -8.14 -3.08
C VAL A 220 5.84 -8.44 -1.91
N SER A 221 6.30 -9.69 -1.78
CA SER A 221 7.23 -10.08 -0.71
C SER A 221 8.53 -9.28 -0.74
N LYS A 222 9.11 -9.05 -1.94
CA LYS A 222 10.33 -8.27 -2.09
C LYS A 222 10.13 -6.77 -1.79
N VAL A 223 8.98 -6.21 -2.19
CA VAL A 223 8.62 -4.82 -1.85
C VAL A 223 8.47 -4.66 -0.34
N VAL A 224 7.72 -5.54 0.31
CA VAL A 224 7.53 -5.52 1.77
C VAL A 224 8.88 -5.64 2.49
N GLY A 225 9.71 -6.62 2.10
CA GLY A 225 11.05 -6.80 2.69
C GLY A 225 11.93 -5.55 2.57
N LYS A 226 11.90 -4.84 1.43
CA LYS A 226 12.63 -3.57 1.27
C LYS A 226 11.98 -2.41 2.03
N ALA A 227 10.65 -2.35 2.08
CA ALA A 227 9.92 -1.30 2.80
C ALA A 227 10.25 -1.29 4.29
N VAL A 228 10.33 -2.49 4.92
CA VAL A 228 10.69 -2.63 6.35
C VAL A 228 12.20 -2.67 6.59
N SER A 229 13.04 -2.46 5.57
CA SER A 229 14.50 -2.50 5.72
C SER A 229 15.02 -1.32 6.54
N VAL A 230 16.15 -1.53 7.25
CA VAL A 230 16.83 -0.50 8.01
C VAL A 230 17.14 0.73 7.15
N SER A 231 17.50 0.54 5.88
CA SER A 231 17.81 1.63 4.95
C SER A 231 16.61 2.54 4.67
N THR A 232 15.39 2.00 4.67
CA THR A 232 14.15 2.77 4.54
C THR A 232 13.79 3.44 5.86
N PHE A 233 13.95 2.73 6.97
CA PHE A 233 13.62 3.24 8.30
C PHE A 233 14.49 4.43 8.74
N VAL A 234 15.77 4.45 8.38
CA VAL A 234 16.71 5.53 8.75
C VAL A 234 16.66 6.72 7.79
N ASN A 235 16.13 6.54 6.57
CA ASN A 235 16.14 7.60 5.56
C ASN A 235 14.77 8.28 5.43
N PRO A 236 14.59 9.52 5.94
CA PRO A 236 13.31 10.23 5.92
C PRO A 236 12.79 10.49 4.50
N PHE A 237 13.68 10.70 3.51
CA PHE A 237 13.26 10.88 2.11
C PHE A 237 12.67 9.60 1.53
N LYS A 238 13.26 8.43 1.83
CA LYS A 238 12.71 7.13 1.42
C LYS A 238 11.36 6.86 2.09
N GLN A 239 11.24 7.15 3.39
CA GLN A 239 9.97 7.03 4.13
C GLN A 239 8.87 7.88 3.47
N ARG A 240 9.15 9.17 3.22
CA ARG A 240 8.18 10.08 2.58
C ARG A 240 7.79 9.59 1.18
N LYS A 241 8.77 9.14 0.37
CA LYS A 241 8.51 8.59 -0.97
C LYS A 241 7.62 7.35 -0.89
N LEU A 242 7.93 6.42 0.02
CA LEU A 242 7.17 5.20 0.22
C LEU A 242 5.73 5.49 0.67
N VAL A 243 5.56 6.31 1.72
CA VAL A 243 4.23 6.70 2.22
C VAL A 243 3.41 7.38 1.12
N GLY A 244 4.01 8.29 0.35
CA GLY A 244 3.34 8.96 -0.76
C GLY A 244 2.93 8.01 -1.88
N SER A 245 3.76 7.02 -2.22
CA SER A 245 3.45 6.03 -3.25
C SER A 245 2.37 5.05 -2.81
N VAL A 246 2.43 4.58 -1.55
CA VAL A 246 1.37 3.72 -0.99
C VAL A 246 0.05 4.48 -0.98
N ALA A 247 0.02 5.67 -0.38
CA ALA A 247 -1.20 6.45 -0.21
C ALA A 247 -1.84 6.86 -1.55
N LYS A 248 -1.04 7.23 -2.55
CA LYS A 248 -1.54 7.59 -3.89
C LYS A 248 -2.29 6.43 -4.57
N ASN A 249 -1.84 5.19 -4.33
CA ASN A 249 -2.38 3.99 -4.97
C ASN A 249 -3.41 3.25 -4.10
N LEU A 250 -3.77 3.85 -2.97
CA LEU A 250 -4.76 3.33 -2.04
C LEU A 250 -6.00 4.22 -2.06
N THR A 251 -7.15 3.58 -2.23
CA THR A 251 -8.45 4.21 -2.06
C THR A 251 -9.12 3.61 -0.82
N THR A 252 -9.62 4.45 0.07
CA THR A 252 -10.30 4.03 1.30
C THR A 252 -11.73 4.58 1.34
N ASP A 253 -12.53 4.07 2.25
CA ASP A 253 -13.77 4.77 2.63
C ASP A 253 -13.45 6.16 3.22
N LYS A 254 -14.48 7.00 3.40
CA LYS A 254 -14.32 8.39 3.85
C LYS A 254 -13.77 8.53 5.26
N ASP A 255 -14.00 7.54 6.11
CA ASP A 255 -13.68 7.59 7.53
C ASP A 255 -12.35 6.91 7.86
N THR A 256 -11.81 6.13 6.92
CA THR A 256 -10.55 5.40 7.09
C THR A 256 -9.33 6.21 6.61
N GLY A 257 -8.54 6.67 7.57
CA GLY A 257 -7.20 7.23 7.34
C GLY A 257 -6.09 6.20 7.61
N ILE A 258 -4.82 6.60 7.42
CA ILE A 258 -3.64 5.75 7.68
C ILE A 258 -3.62 5.20 9.12
N MET A 259 -4.13 5.97 10.09
CA MET A 259 -4.21 5.51 11.49
C MET A 259 -5.25 4.41 11.69
N GLY A 260 -6.41 4.48 11.01
CA GLY A 260 -7.43 3.43 11.07
C GLY A 260 -6.98 2.10 10.46
N MET A 261 -6.06 2.14 9.49
CA MET A 261 -5.47 0.92 8.90
C MET A 261 -4.50 0.17 9.84
N ARG A 262 -4.06 0.81 10.93
CA ARG A 262 -3.15 0.20 11.91
C ARG A 262 -3.78 -1.00 12.65
N GLU A 263 -5.09 -1.03 12.78
CA GLU A 263 -5.80 -2.14 13.44
C GLU A 263 -5.86 -3.40 12.57
N ALA A 264 -5.66 -3.25 11.25
CA ALA A 264 -5.65 -4.35 10.27
C ALA A 264 -4.26 -4.97 10.04
N ALA A 265 -3.17 -4.36 10.52
CA ALA A 265 -1.79 -4.79 10.33
C ALA A 265 -1.25 -5.54 11.56
#